data_51c80127aa3018907a64333b5dae1cf2
#
_entry.id   51c80127aa3018907a64333b5dae1cf2
#
_cell.length_a   1.000
_cell.length_b   1.000
_cell.length_c   1.000
_cell.angle_alpha   90.00
_cell.angle_beta   90.00
_cell.angle_gamma   90.00
#
_symmetry.space_group_name_H-M   'P 1'
#
loop_
_entity.id
_entity.type
_entity.pdbx_description
1 polymer ?
#
loop_
_entity_poly.entity_id
_entity_poly.type
_entity_poly.pdbx_seq_one_letter_code
_entity_poly.pdbx_strand_id
1 'polypeptide(L)'
;MKRNLLRFGLSLIVLLVSVVTKASEITLTYSLGTITAEGTLPANATVEGGSSYTLPTNTSLYVAGSTLTGWTDGTNTYKPGETITAPSASATLTPVFTANTKSLADRTEATTLTYYFGHKNGAQDINVEKKAGILVTQATVDGESIDVKIDLDATTKGKFNNVDRKDEWAQMNADGIITIPSCKGATIEMAAYGDITKTTIDGQAEYTPGKVISQTIASSAETVNIVIGDGSYYSYLKITLPVVASKPAGKTFNNEAASVVFAMNDINNASANS
;
A
#
# COMPACT_ATOMS: atom_id res chain seq x y z
N MET A 1 -42.43 34.42 79.78
CA MET A 1 -41.76 33.14 79.46
C MET A 1 -41.95 32.83 77.97
N LYS A 2 -40.89 33.03 77.13
CA LYS A 2 -40.93 32.75 75.69
C LYS A 2 -40.03 31.56 75.48
N ARG A 3 -40.61 30.45 75.05
CA ARG A 3 -39.89 29.22 74.70
C ARG A 3 -39.40 29.34 73.24
N ASN A 4 -38.09 29.41 73.06
CA ASN A 4 -37.46 29.33 71.74
C ASN A 4 -37.42 27.88 71.28
N LEU A 5 -38.13 27.58 70.17
CA LEU A 5 -38.06 26.29 69.49
C LEU A 5 -36.89 26.33 68.49
N LEU A 6 -35.82 25.61 68.80
CA LEU A 6 -34.67 25.46 67.96
C LEU A 6 -35.02 24.43 66.87
N ARG A 7 -35.22 24.91 65.66
CA ARG A 7 -35.42 24.03 64.50
C ARG A 7 -34.06 23.60 64.00
N PHE A 8 -33.68 22.32 64.22
CA PHE A 8 -32.56 21.66 63.56
C PHE A 8 -33.01 21.31 62.17
N GLY A 9 -32.52 22.08 61.19
CA GLY A 9 -32.60 21.70 59.78
C GLY A 9 -31.52 20.66 59.46
N LEU A 10 -31.93 19.41 59.32
CA LEU A 10 -31.04 18.34 58.86
C LEU A 10 -30.83 18.53 57.34
N SER A 11 -29.71 19.12 56.98
CA SER A 11 -29.29 19.29 55.57
C SER A 11 -28.71 17.96 55.10
N LEU A 12 -29.50 17.17 54.34
CA LEU A 12 -29.04 15.95 53.70
C LEU A 12 -28.20 16.33 52.51
N ILE A 13 -26.88 16.36 52.68
CA ILE A 13 -25.94 16.50 51.58
C ILE A 13 -25.86 15.13 50.87
N VAL A 14 -26.57 15.00 49.76
CA VAL A 14 -26.39 13.84 48.83
C VAL A 14 -25.08 14.06 48.09
N LEU A 15 -24.03 13.37 48.54
CA LEU A 15 -22.76 13.32 47.84
C LEU A 15 -22.93 12.44 46.62
N LEU A 16 -23.17 13.03 45.46
CA LEU A 16 -23.09 12.29 44.18
C LEU A 16 -21.62 11.91 43.92
N VAL A 17 -21.24 10.74 44.34
CA VAL A 17 -19.99 10.13 43.90
C VAL A 17 -20.21 9.66 42.47
N SER A 18 -19.81 10.47 41.52
CA SER A 18 -19.68 10.02 40.14
C SER A 18 -18.55 8.98 40.11
N VAL A 19 -18.93 7.70 40.09
CA VAL A 19 -18.00 6.63 39.79
C VAL A 19 -17.61 6.80 38.32
N VAL A 20 -16.48 7.45 38.08
CA VAL A 20 -15.86 7.41 36.77
C VAL A 20 -15.36 5.97 36.60
N THR A 21 -16.19 5.13 36.00
CA THR A 21 -15.71 3.82 35.53
C THR A 21 -14.67 4.06 34.45
N LYS A 22 -13.39 3.89 34.80
CA LYS A 22 -12.32 3.92 33.80
C LYS A 22 -12.67 2.85 32.77
N ALA A 23 -12.74 3.23 31.50
CA ALA A 23 -12.94 2.26 30.45
C ALA A 23 -11.81 1.23 30.50
N SER A 24 -12.15 -0.04 30.33
CA SER A 24 -11.16 -1.11 30.36
C SER A 24 -10.30 -1.06 29.12
N GLU A 25 -9.00 -1.22 29.27
CA GLU A 25 -8.10 -1.44 28.13
C GLU A 25 -8.44 -2.77 27.46
N ILE A 26 -8.52 -2.75 26.16
CA ILE A 26 -8.77 -3.91 25.29
C ILE A 26 -7.64 -4.04 24.27
N THR A 27 -7.50 -5.23 23.72
CA THR A 27 -6.54 -5.49 22.63
C THR A 27 -7.30 -5.79 21.34
N LEU A 28 -6.96 -5.04 20.29
CA LEU A 28 -7.33 -5.37 18.91
C LEU A 28 -6.19 -6.20 18.31
N THR A 29 -6.46 -7.45 18.00
CA THR A 29 -5.49 -8.39 17.44
C THR A 29 -5.75 -8.54 15.94
N TYR A 30 -4.70 -8.40 15.12
CA TYR A 30 -4.79 -8.64 13.68
C TYR A 30 -4.38 -10.06 13.36
N SER A 31 -5.17 -10.77 12.56
CA SER A 31 -4.93 -12.17 12.18
C SER A 31 -5.35 -12.41 10.73
N LEU A 32 -4.59 -13.20 9.99
CA LEU A 32 -5.00 -13.62 8.64
C LEU A 32 -6.19 -14.59 8.65
N GLY A 33 -6.47 -15.24 9.79
CA GLY A 33 -7.47 -16.29 9.83
C GLY A 33 -7.09 -17.43 8.87
N THR A 34 -7.96 -17.68 7.88
CA THR A 34 -7.72 -18.69 6.82
C THR A 34 -7.16 -18.09 5.52
N ILE A 35 -6.92 -16.79 5.48
CA ILE A 35 -6.44 -16.08 4.27
C ILE A 35 -4.96 -16.32 4.11
N THR A 36 -4.53 -16.64 2.88
CA THR A 36 -3.13 -16.64 2.50
C THR A 36 -2.81 -15.31 1.84
N ALA A 37 -1.93 -14.54 2.47
CA ALA A 37 -1.47 -13.24 1.97
C ALA A 37 0.05 -13.14 2.10
N GLU A 38 0.67 -12.38 1.21
CA GLU A 38 2.06 -11.96 1.34
C GLU A 38 2.14 -10.74 2.27
N GLY A 39 3.31 -10.55 2.89
CA GLY A 39 3.60 -9.35 3.67
C GLY A 39 3.37 -9.49 5.17
N THR A 40 3.08 -8.37 5.83
CA THR A 40 3.04 -8.28 7.30
C THR A 40 1.72 -7.70 7.77
N LEU A 41 1.11 -8.33 8.76
CA LEU A 41 -0.05 -7.79 9.45
C LEU A 41 0.31 -6.51 10.23
N PRO A 42 -0.65 -5.61 10.43
CA PRO A 42 -0.48 -4.50 11.37
C PRO A 42 -0.15 -5.00 12.77
N ALA A 43 0.58 -4.20 13.54
CA ALA A 43 0.79 -4.49 14.95
C ALA A 43 -0.54 -4.46 15.73
N ASN A 44 -0.67 -5.33 16.72
CA ASN A 44 -1.81 -5.30 17.63
C ASN A 44 -1.89 -3.95 18.35
N ALA A 45 -3.10 -3.46 18.57
CA ALA A 45 -3.32 -2.19 19.26
C ALA A 45 -3.97 -2.42 20.61
N THR A 46 -3.48 -1.69 21.64
CA THR A 46 -4.14 -1.59 22.94
C THR A 46 -4.85 -0.24 23.02
N VAL A 47 -6.15 -0.26 23.24
CA VAL A 47 -7.00 0.93 23.26
C VAL A 47 -8.00 0.86 24.42
N GLU A 48 -8.58 1.99 24.82
CA GLU A 48 -9.69 1.99 25.78
C GLU A 48 -10.99 1.56 25.08
N GLY A 49 -11.72 0.62 25.67
CA GLY A 49 -13.04 0.21 25.19
C GLY A 49 -13.98 1.40 25.06
N GLY A 50 -14.69 1.52 23.94
CA GLY A 50 -15.56 2.64 23.63
C GLY A 50 -14.85 3.91 23.14
N SER A 51 -13.52 3.95 23.11
CA SER A 51 -12.78 5.08 22.54
C SER A 51 -12.77 5.07 21.02
N SER A 52 -12.39 6.20 20.43
CA SER A 52 -12.19 6.31 18.98
C SER A 52 -10.87 5.62 18.58
N TYR A 53 -10.90 4.77 17.56
CA TYR A 53 -9.72 4.10 17.02
C TYR A 53 -9.76 4.12 15.48
N THR A 54 -8.66 4.53 14.86
CA THR A 54 -8.53 4.51 13.40
C THR A 54 -7.85 3.20 12.97
N LEU A 55 -8.54 2.43 12.16
CA LEU A 55 -8.03 1.18 11.61
C LEU A 55 -6.86 1.44 10.65
N PRO A 56 -5.89 0.52 10.59
CA PRO A 56 -4.78 0.68 9.67
C PRO A 56 -5.24 0.64 8.21
N THR A 57 -4.61 1.46 7.39
CA THR A 57 -4.65 1.34 5.93
C THR A 57 -3.79 0.16 5.49
N ASN A 58 -4.03 -0.35 4.27
CA ASN A 58 -3.16 -1.40 3.74
C ASN A 58 -1.84 -0.80 3.21
N THR A 59 -0.74 -1.22 3.81
CA THR A 59 0.60 -0.79 3.38
C THR A 59 1.54 -1.95 3.11
N SER A 60 1.18 -3.16 3.52
CA SER A 60 2.09 -4.31 3.48
C SER A 60 1.43 -5.69 3.37
N LEU A 61 0.11 -5.77 3.18
CA LEU A 61 -0.58 -7.03 2.91
C LEU A 61 -0.99 -7.10 1.45
N TYR A 62 -0.70 -8.21 0.79
CA TYR A 62 -1.00 -8.40 -0.62
C TYR A 62 -1.56 -9.78 -0.91
N VAL A 63 -2.65 -9.80 -1.66
CA VAL A 63 -3.21 -11.00 -2.29
C VAL A 63 -3.28 -10.74 -3.78
N ALA A 64 -2.62 -11.56 -4.58
CA ALA A 64 -2.55 -11.36 -6.02
C ALA A 64 -3.96 -11.29 -6.64
N GLY A 65 -4.19 -10.25 -7.46
CA GLY A 65 -5.48 -10.01 -8.11
C GLY A 65 -6.62 -9.62 -7.18
N SER A 66 -6.32 -9.18 -5.96
CA SER A 66 -7.32 -8.75 -4.99
C SER A 66 -6.89 -7.47 -4.28
N THR A 67 -7.84 -6.72 -3.77
CA THR A 67 -7.63 -5.48 -3.01
C THR A 67 -8.18 -5.65 -1.59
N LEU A 68 -7.44 -5.17 -0.59
CA LEU A 68 -7.92 -5.10 0.78
C LEU A 68 -9.06 -4.08 0.86
N THR A 69 -10.27 -4.56 1.10
CA THR A 69 -11.47 -3.72 1.16
C THR A 69 -12.00 -3.54 2.58
N GLY A 70 -11.52 -4.29 3.54
CA GLY A 70 -11.98 -4.18 4.91
C GLY A 70 -11.19 -4.97 5.95
N TRP A 71 -11.55 -4.70 7.19
CA TRP A 71 -11.21 -5.47 8.39
C TRP A 71 -12.49 -5.96 9.03
N THR A 72 -12.62 -7.24 9.35
CA THR A 72 -13.83 -7.79 9.99
C THR A 72 -13.54 -8.38 11.36
N ASP A 73 -14.44 -8.14 12.30
CA ASP A 73 -14.47 -8.79 13.62
C ASP A 73 -15.32 -10.09 13.62
N GLY A 74 -15.78 -10.51 12.44
CA GLY A 74 -16.69 -11.65 12.26
C GLY A 74 -18.18 -11.26 12.26
N THR A 75 -18.52 -10.05 12.71
CA THR A 75 -19.88 -9.51 12.71
C THR A 75 -20.00 -8.29 11.81
N ASN A 76 -19.06 -7.38 11.93
CA ASN A 76 -19.01 -6.13 11.17
C ASN A 76 -17.78 -6.13 10.26
N THR A 77 -17.85 -5.36 9.18
CA THR A 77 -16.71 -5.08 8.31
C THR A 77 -16.53 -3.58 8.21
N TYR A 78 -15.31 -3.13 8.43
CA TYR A 78 -14.89 -1.74 8.47
C TYR A 78 -13.88 -1.47 7.35
N LYS A 79 -13.90 -0.28 6.77
CA LYS A 79 -12.93 0.09 5.71
C LYS A 79 -11.52 0.29 6.27
N PRO A 80 -10.46 0.02 5.49
CA PRO A 80 -9.12 0.43 5.86
C PRO A 80 -9.05 1.95 6.09
N GLY A 81 -8.42 2.38 7.19
CA GLY A 81 -8.36 3.79 7.58
C GLY A 81 -9.64 4.36 8.19
N GLU A 82 -10.70 3.58 8.35
CA GLU A 82 -11.93 4.02 9.00
C GLU A 82 -11.70 4.24 10.50
N THR A 83 -12.29 5.31 11.04
CA THR A 83 -12.33 5.53 12.48
C THR A 83 -13.58 4.92 13.06
N ILE A 84 -13.42 3.97 13.97
CA ILE A 84 -14.48 3.22 14.62
C ILE A 84 -14.54 3.55 16.12
N THR A 85 -15.65 3.20 16.74
CA THR A 85 -15.71 3.09 18.20
C THR A 85 -15.15 1.73 18.60
N ALA A 86 -14.09 1.71 19.40
CA ALA A 86 -13.48 0.47 19.87
C ALA A 86 -14.51 -0.38 20.62
N PRO A 87 -14.55 -1.70 20.43
CA PRO A 87 -15.47 -2.58 21.14
C PRO A 87 -15.22 -2.53 22.65
N SER A 88 -16.18 -2.99 23.44
CA SER A 88 -16.06 -3.03 24.90
C SER A 88 -15.19 -4.20 25.42
N ALA A 89 -14.82 -5.14 24.54
CA ALA A 89 -13.95 -6.28 24.83
C ALA A 89 -12.93 -6.47 23.72
N SER A 90 -11.82 -7.15 24.03
CA SER A 90 -10.79 -7.48 23.04
C SER A 90 -11.39 -8.24 21.86
N ALA A 91 -10.94 -7.89 20.66
CA ALA A 91 -11.45 -8.44 19.40
C ALA A 91 -10.30 -8.83 18.46
N THR A 92 -10.58 -9.80 17.59
CA THR A 92 -9.68 -10.16 16.49
C THR A 92 -10.23 -9.60 15.19
N LEU A 93 -9.40 -8.90 14.46
CA LEU A 93 -9.69 -8.32 13.15
C LEU A 93 -8.99 -9.13 12.07
N THR A 94 -9.75 -9.60 11.09
CA THR A 94 -9.21 -10.30 9.91
C THR A 94 -9.39 -9.46 8.66
N PRO A 95 -8.43 -9.49 7.71
CA PRO A 95 -8.54 -8.71 6.48
C PRO A 95 -9.63 -9.31 5.57
N VAL A 96 -10.29 -8.43 4.82
CA VAL A 96 -11.27 -8.79 3.78
C VAL A 96 -10.70 -8.33 2.44
N PHE A 97 -10.43 -9.30 1.56
CA PHE A 97 -9.96 -9.03 0.20
C PHE A 97 -11.09 -9.25 -0.80
N THR A 98 -11.21 -8.35 -1.76
CA THR A 98 -12.14 -8.46 -2.89
C THR A 98 -11.35 -8.66 -4.16
N ALA A 99 -11.73 -9.66 -4.95
CA ALA A 99 -11.08 -9.93 -6.24
C ALA A 99 -11.26 -8.72 -7.18
N ASN A 100 -10.15 -8.33 -7.83
CA ASN A 100 -10.15 -7.25 -8.80
C ASN A 100 -10.77 -7.71 -10.12
N THR A 101 -11.51 -6.83 -10.78
CA THR A 101 -12.02 -7.03 -12.15
C THR A 101 -11.05 -6.44 -13.18
N LYS A 102 -10.14 -5.59 -12.72
CA LYS A 102 -9.12 -4.90 -13.51
C LYS A 102 -7.71 -5.21 -13.02
N SER A 103 -6.75 -5.03 -13.89
CA SER A 103 -5.32 -5.10 -13.61
C SER A 103 -4.60 -3.88 -14.20
N LEU A 104 -3.33 -3.70 -13.89
CA LEU A 104 -2.53 -2.64 -14.53
C LEU A 104 -2.46 -2.79 -16.06
N ALA A 105 -2.68 -4.00 -16.61
CA ALA A 105 -2.69 -4.24 -18.04
C ALA A 105 -3.98 -3.72 -18.72
N ASP A 106 -5.05 -3.48 -17.97
CA ASP A 106 -6.33 -3.03 -18.51
C ASP A 106 -6.46 -1.50 -18.56
N ARG A 107 -5.44 -0.75 -18.10
CA ARG A 107 -5.51 0.71 -18.01
C ARG A 107 -5.68 1.39 -19.36
N THR A 108 -6.67 2.23 -19.48
CA THR A 108 -6.92 3.07 -20.66
C THR A 108 -6.37 4.49 -20.51
N GLU A 109 -5.89 4.83 -19.30
CA GLU A 109 -5.25 6.09 -18.97
C GLU A 109 -3.89 5.85 -18.31
N ALA A 110 -3.03 6.87 -18.31
CA ALA A 110 -1.77 6.79 -17.59
C ALA A 110 -2.04 6.69 -16.07
N THR A 111 -1.37 5.76 -15.42
CA THR A 111 -1.56 5.47 -14.00
C THR A 111 -0.29 5.78 -13.23
N THR A 112 -0.41 6.50 -12.12
CA THR A 112 0.71 6.83 -11.25
C THR A 112 0.58 6.11 -9.92
N LEU A 113 1.65 5.42 -9.53
CA LEU A 113 1.83 4.76 -8.24
C LEU A 113 2.85 5.57 -7.44
N THR A 114 2.58 5.83 -6.17
CA THR A 114 3.55 6.49 -5.29
C THR A 114 3.69 5.70 -3.99
N TYR A 115 4.93 5.34 -3.67
CA TYR A 115 5.31 4.69 -2.43
C TYR A 115 6.12 5.69 -1.61
N TYR A 116 5.63 6.04 -0.44
CA TYR A 116 6.33 6.93 0.48
C TYR A 116 7.13 6.11 1.48
N PHE A 117 8.35 6.54 1.74
CA PHE A 117 9.25 5.95 2.69
C PHE A 117 9.42 6.90 3.89
N GLY A 118 9.37 6.39 5.11
CA GLY A 118 9.46 7.21 6.32
C GLY A 118 8.11 7.57 6.93
N HIS A 119 8.06 7.99 8.20
CA HIS A 119 6.82 8.08 8.98
C HIS A 119 5.95 9.32 8.67
N LYS A 120 6.53 10.41 8.17
CA LYS A 120 5.85 11.72 8.11
C LYS A 120 4.88 11.92 6.97
N ASN A 121 4.99 11.18 5.89
CA ASN A 121 4.20 11.41 4.69
C ASN A 121 2.99 10.46 4.54
N GLY A 122 2.39 10.02 5.66
CA GLY A 122 1.39 8.94 5.63
C GLY A 122 2.04 7.62 5.28
N ALA A 123 3.29 7.49 5.66
CA ALA A 123 4.21 6.54 5.17
C ALA A 123 3.87 5.15 5.62
N GLN A 124 4.13 4.33 4.71
CA GLN A 124 4.23 2.91 4.89
C GLN A 124 5.35 2.61 5.86
N ASP A 125 5.05 1.87 6.91
CA ASP A 125 6.05 1.44 7.85
C ASP A 125 6.96 0.40 7.18
N ILE A 126 8.15 0.87 6.71
CA ILE A 126 9.20 -0.03 6.24
C ILE A 126 9.96 -0.53 7.47
N ASN A 127 9.30 -1.18 8.39
CA ASN A 127 9.99 -1.82 9.49
C ASN A 127 10.52 -3.18 9.05
N VAL A 128 11.27 -3.20 7.95
CA VAL A 128 11.93 -4.39 7.45
C VAL A 128 13.31 -4.47 8.11
N GLU A 129 13.36 -4.80 9.38
CA GLU A 129 14.60 -5.23 10.02
C GLU A 129 15.22 -6.44 9.29
N LYS A 130 14.50 -7.02 8.37
CA LYS A 130 14.81 -8.25 7.66
C LYS A 130 14.79 -8.01 6.17
N LYS A 131 15.79 -8.36 5.55
CA LYS A 131 16.24 -8.44 4.16
C LYS A 131 15.18 -8.55 3.03
N ALA A 132 13.90 -8.68 3.33
CA ALA A 132 12.84 -8.79 2.35
C ALA A 132 11.49 -8.32 2.92
N GLY A 133 10.65 -7.77 2.09
CA GLY A 133 9.31 -7.33 2.46
C GLY A 133 8.56 -6.78 1.26
N ILE A 134 7.32 -6.42 1.47
CA ILE A 134 6.52 -5.76 0.42
C ILE A 134 5.99 -4.43 0.91
N LEU A 135 5.81 -3.51 -0.02
CA LEU A 135 5.01 -2.30 0.18
C LEU A 135 3.85 -2.33 -0.80
N VAL A 136 2.68 -1.91 -0.33
CA VAL A 136 1.47 -1.86 -1.13
C VAL A 136 0.99 -0.42 -1.24
N THR A 137 0.62 -0.02 -2.44
CA THR A 137 -0.12 1.22 -2.71
C THR A 137 -1.31 0.92 -3.60
N GLN A 138 -2.22 1.87 -3.74
CA GLN A 138 -3.37 1.70 -4.62
C GLN A 138 -3.18 2.41 -5.95
N ALA A 139 -3.58 1.74 -7.01
CA ALA A 139 -3.72 2.31 -8.35
C ALA A 139 -5.20 2.43 -8.68
N THR A 140 -5.58 3.47 -9.41
CA THR A 140 -6.90 3.53 -10.05
C THR A 140 -6.76 3.11 -11.50
N VAL A 141 -7.49 2.07 -11.89
CA VAL A 141 -7.53 1.55 -13.26
C VAL A 141 -8.99 1.56 -13.73
N ASP A 142 -9.30 2.42 -14.68
CA ASP A 142 -10.65 2.59 -15.23
C ASP A 142 -11.75 2.70 -14.15
N GLY A 143 -11.46 3.46 -13.08
CA GLY A 143 -12.38 3.70 -11.97
C GLY A 143 -12.35 2.65 -10.86
N GLU A 144 -11.65 1.52 -11.01
CA GLU A 144 -11.44 0.53 -9.97
C GLU A 144 -10.14 0.82 -9.23
N SER A 145 -10.17 0.78 -7.90
CA SER A 145 -8.98 0.88 -7.06
C SER A 145 -8.42 -0.51 -6.81
N ILE A 146 -7.17 -0.75 -7.22
CA ILE A 146 -6.49 -2.03 -7.09
C ILE A 146 -5.24 -1.89 -6.23
N ASP A 147 -4.94 -2.89 -5.41
CA ASP A 147 -3.70 -2.96 -4.64
C ASP A 147 -2.54 -3.37 -5.56
N VAL A 148 -1.45 -2.64 -5.48
CA VAL A 148 -0.23 -2.91 -6.25
C VAL A 148 0.94 -2.95 -5.29
N LYS A 149 1.72 -4.04 -5.34
CA LYS A 149 2.91 -4.20 -4.51
C LYS A 149 4.18 -3.82 -5.23
N ILE A 150 5.18 -3.45 -4.45
CA ILE A 150 6.60 -3.56 -4.80
C ILE A 150 7.26 -4.53 -3.83
N ASP A 151 8.25 -5.27 -4.32
CA ASP A 151 9.02 -6.18 -3.49
C ASP A 151 10.35 -5.52 -3.12
N LEU A 152 10.68 -5.59 -1.83
CA LEU A 152 11.94 -5.13 -1.26
C LEU A 152 12.78 -6.36 -0.93
N ASP A 153 13.93 -6.51 -1.56
CA ASP A 153 14.91 -7.53 -1.25
C ASP A 153 16.23 -6.88 -0.88
N ALA A 154 16.58 -6.97 0.39
CA ALA A 154 17.86 -6.54 0.88
C ALA A 154 18.81 -7.75 0.90
N THR A 155 19.75 -7.77 -0.02
CA THR A 155 20.83 -8.76 -0.06
C THR A 155 21.70 -8.71 1.22
N THR A 156 22.75 -9.50 1.32
CA THR A 156 23.56 -9.72 2.53
C THR A 156 24.04 -8.45 3.23
N LYS A 157 24.10 -7.31 2.57
CA LYS A 157 24.51 -6.01 3.14
C LYS A 157 23.37 -5.00 3.22
N GLY A 158 22.24 -5.27 2.56
CA GLY A 158 21.12 -4.33 2.43
C GLY A 158 20.28 -4.25 3.69
N LYS A 159 19.76 -3.07 3.97
CA LYS A 159 18.68 -2.81 4.92
C LYS A 159 17.68 -1.90 4.24
N PHE A 160 16.42 -2.20 4.48
CA PHE A 160 15.34 -1.24 4.28
C PHE A 160 14.72 -1.02 5.66
N ASN A 161 14.90 0.14 6.25
CA ASN A 161 14.28 0.43 7.55
C ASN A 161 13.97 1.92 7.70
N ASN A 162 12.92 2.20 8.43
CA ASN A 162 12.65 3.53 8.91
C ASN A 162 13.69 3.89 9.99
N VAL A 163 14.18 5.12 9.94
CA VAL A 163 15.14 5.60 10.93
C VAL A 163 14.57 6.80 11.67
N ASP A 164 14.68 6.77 12.98
CA ASP A 164 14.19 7.82 13.89
C ASP A 164 14.73 9.22 13.60
N ARG A 165 15.80 9.33 12.82
CA ARG A 165 16.46 10.61 12.60
C ARG A 165 15.71 11.56 11.68
N LYS A 166 14.84 11.06 10.80
CA LYS A 166 14.12 11.88 9.81
C LYS A 166 12.84 11.17 9.43
N ASP A 167 11.78 11.54 10.07
CA ASP A 167 10.43 10.99 9.87
C ASP A 167 9.98 10.90 8.40
N GLU A 168 10.66 11.59 7.49
CA GLU A 168 10.33 11.67 6.06
C GLU A 168 11.08 10.67 5.19
N TRP A 169 12.04 9.88 5.78
CA TRP A 169 13.00 9.10 5.00
C TRP A 169 13.15 7.69 5.56
N ALA A 170 13.38 6.74 4.66
CA ALA A 170 13.83 5.42 5.05
C ALA A 170 15.28 5.18 4.60
N GLN A 171 16.08 4.53 5.43
CA GLN A 171 17.42 4.11 5.07
C GLN A 171 17.34 2.91 4.14
N MET A 172 18.04 3.01 3.02
CA MET A 172 18.27 1.89 2.11
C MET A 172 19.78 1.78 1.90
N ASN A 173 20.31 0.57 2.16
CA ASN A 173 21.74 0.32 1.99
C ASN A 173 22.04 -0.16 0.57
N ALA A 174 23.32 -0.10 0.20
CA ALA A 174 23.81 -0.63 -1.07
C ALA A 174 23.45 -2.10 -1.25
N ASP A 175 23.32 -2.51 -2.50
CA ASP A 175 22.95 -3.86 -2.96
C ASP A 175 21.49 -4.28 -2.66
N GLY A 176 20.66 -3.39 -2.07
CA GLY A 176 19.23 -3.62 -1.94
C GLY A 176 18.54 -3.56 -3.30
N ILE A 177 17.57 -4.43 -3.53
CA ILE A 177 16.80 -4.51 -4.76
C ILE A 177 15.35 -4.14 -4.48
N ILE A 178 14.79 -3.26 -5.30
CA ILE A 178 13.35 -2.96 -5.30
C ILE A 178 12.80 -3.45 -6.65
N THR A 179 11.95 -4.47 -6.61
CA THR A 179 11.24 -4.95 -7.80
C THR A 179 9.91 -4.22 -7.93
N ILE A 180 9.70 -3.56 -9.05
CA ILE A 180 8.56 -2.67 -9.30
C ILE A 180 7.79 -3.10 -10.55
N PRO A 181 6.46 -2.84 -10.61
CA PRO A 181 5.70 -2.99 -11.85
C PRO A 181 6.21 -2.00 -12.89
N SER A 182 6.24 -2.43 -14.14
CA SER A 182 6.77 -1.66 -15.25
C SER A 182 6.11 -2.00 -16.59
N CYS A 183 6.46 -1.24 -17.59
CA CYS A 183 6.22 -1.52 -19.01
C CYS A 183 7.07 -0.56 -19.83
N LYS A 184 7.17 -0.80 -21.12
CA LYS A 184 7.86 0.13 -22.02
C LYS A 184 7.24 1.54 -21.95
N GLY A 185 8.07 2.54 -21.75
CA GLY A 185 7.65 3.93 -21.60
C GLY A 185 7.25 4.33 -20.18
N ALA A 186 7.29 3.41 -19.20
CA ALA A 186 7.12 3.78 -17.80
C ALA A 186 8.20 4.77 -17.35
N THR A 187 7.84 5.74 -16.54
CA THR A 187 8.77 6.68 -15.92
C THR A 187 8.89 6.36 -14.44
N ILE A 188 10.11 6.15 -13.98
CA ILE A 188 10.45 5.88 -12.59
C ILE A 188 11.14 7.10 -12.01
N GLU A 189 10.63 7.63 -10.92
CA GLU A 189 11.20 8.76 -10.18
C GLU A 189 11.49 8.35 -8.74
N MET A 190 12.70 8.60 -8.26
CA MET A 190 13.09 8.37 -6.87
C MET A 190 13.67 9.64 -6.28
N ALA A 191 13.36 9.90 -5.00
CA ALA A 191 13.92 10.99 -4.25
C ALA A 191 14.67 10.52 -3.01
N ALA A 192 15.82 11.15 -2.72
CA ALA A 192 16.66 10.88 -1.57
C ALA A 192 17.12 12.16 -0.88
N TYR A 193 17.57 12.03 0.37
CA TYR A 193 18.14 13.16 1.13
C TYR A 193 19.47 13.64 0.55
N GLY A 194 20.35 12.71 0.19
CA GLY A 194 21.62 12.96 -0.51
C GLY A 194 21.50 12.66 -1.99
N ASP A 195 22.58 12.89 -2.74
CA ASP A 195 22.62 12.54 -4.15
C ASP A 195 22.52 11.02 -4.32
N ILE A 196 21.66 10.61 -5.23
CA ILE A 196 21.53 9.20 -5.62
C ILE A 196 22.67 8.91 -6.59
N THR A 197 23.55 7.97 -6.22
CA THR A 197 24.70 7.59 -7.01
C THR A 197 24.75 6.06 -7.16
N LYS A 198 25.32 5.58 -8.25
CA LYS A 198 25.51 4.15 -8.56
C LYS A 198 24.23 3.30 -8.50
N THR A 199 23.08 3.89 -8.20
CA THR A 199 21.80 3.19 -8.27
C THR A 199 21.47 2.94 -9.74
N THR A 200 21.00 1.75 -10.07
CA THR A 200 20.55 1.40 -11.41
C THR A 200 19.08 1.14 -11.45
N ILE A 201 18.42 1.52 -12.54
CA ILE A 201 17.01 1.24 -12.81
C ILE A 201 16.99 0.46 -14.14
N ASP A 202 16.42 -0.76 -14.13
CA ASP A 202 16.41 -1.64 -15.30
C ASP A 202 17.81 -1.88 -15.88
N GLY A 203 18.81 -2.03 -15.00
CA GLY A 203 20.21 -2.23 -15.38
C GLY A 203 20.92 -1.03 -15.99
N GLN A 204 20.25 0.12 -16.11
CA GLN A 204 20.82 1.35 -16.66
C GLN A 204 21.20 2.32 -15.54
N ALA A 205 22.42 2.85 -15.62
CA ALA A 205 22.96 3.81 -14.65
C ALA A 205 23.08 5.24 -15.23
N GLU A 206 22.54 5.48 -16.42
CA GLU A 206 22.66 6.75 -17.12
C GLU A 206 21.63 7.77 -16.61
N TYR A 207 21.86 8.33 -15.45
CA TYR A 207 21.15 9.48 -14.94
C TYR A 207 22.16 10.50 -14.39
N THR A 208 21.78 11.77 -14.40
CA THR A 208 22.58 12.79 -13.73
C THR A 208 22.42 12.58 -12.21
N PRO A 209 23.51 12.36 -11.44
CA PRO A 209 23.43 12.23 -10.01
C PRO A 209 22.73 13.45 -9.39
N GLY A 210 21.83 13.18 -8.45
CA GLY A 210 21.06 14.22 -7.78
C GLY A 210 20.16 13.67 -6.70
N LYS A 211 19.48 14.55 -5.98
CA LYS A 211 18.54 14.17 -4.93
C LYS A 211 17.25 13.57 -5.46
N VAL A 212 16.94 13.85 -6.71
CA VAL A 212 15.81 13.25 -7.45
C VAL A 212 16.36 12.75 -8.77
N ILE A 213 16.13 11.49 -9.04
CA ILE A 213 16.43 10.89 -10.35
C ILE A 213 15.14 10.48 -11.03
N SER A 214 15.12 10.54 -12.36
CA SER A 214 14.01 10.11 -13.19
C SER A 214 14.52 9.35 -14.40
N GLN A 215 13.92 8.21 -14.70
CA GLN A 215 14.29 7.37 -15.84
C GLN A 215 13.07 6.83 -16.56
N THR A 216 13.11 6.84 -17.89
CA THR A 216 12.11 6.19 -18.74
C THR A 216 12.59 4.79 -19.09
N ILE A 217 11.73 3.81 -18.89
CA ILE A 217 12.01 2.38 -19.14
C ILE A 217 11.90 2.10 -20.63
N ALA A 218 12.95 1.49 -21.18
CA ALA A 218 13.01 1.08 -22.59
C ALA A 218 12.52 -0.36 -22.79
N SER A 219 12.67 -1.21 -21.78
CA SER A 219 12.26 -2.62 -21.85
C SER A 219 10.73 -2.76 -21.82
N SER A 220 10.25 -3.88 -22.36
CA SER A 220 8.83 -4.26 -22.32
C SER A 220 8.52 -5.20 -21.15
N ALA A 221 9.43 -5.36 -20.21
CA ALA A 221 9.25 -6.21 -19.04
C ALA A 221 8.10 -5.67 -18.16
N GLU A 222 7.28 -6.58 -17.62
CA GLU A 222 6.18 -6.24 -16.70
C GLU A 222 6.67 -5.81 -15.32
N THR A 223 7.92 -6.16 -14.99
CA THR A 223 8.61 -5.70 -13.78
C THR A 223 10.05 -5.34 -14.11
N VAL A 224 10.62 -4.38 -13.38
CA VAL A 224 12.04 -4.05 -13.45
C VAL A 224 12.61 -3.90 -12.05
N ASN A 225 13.93 -4.00 -11.94
CA ASN A 225 14.65 -3.87 -10.70
C ASN A 225 15.32 -2.49 -10.59
N ILE A 226 15.17 -1.90 -9.41
CA ILE A 226 16.01 -0.81 -8.93
C ILE A 226 17.03 -1.43 -8.00
N VAL A 227 18.33 -1.31 -8.33
CA VAL A 227 19.42 -1.77 -7.48
C VAL A 227 20.06 -0.56 -6.81
N ILE A 228 19.99 -0.50 -5.50
CA ILE A 228 20.55 0.60 -4.71
C ILE A 228 22.07 0.53 -4.77
N GLY A 229 22.71 1.55 -5.32
CA GLY A 229 24.16 1.60 -5.47
C GLY A 229 24.86 2.04 -4.20
N ASP A 230 24.75 3.31 -3.86
CA ASP A 230 25.23 3.83 -2.58
C ASP A 230 24.08 3.96 -1.59
N GLY A 231 24.29 3.53 -0.35
CA GLY A 231 23.29 3.62 0.69
C GLY A 231 22.92 5.09 0.97
N SER A 232 21.65 5.38 1.07
CA SER A 232 21.11 6.71 1.37
C SER A 232 19.76 6.63 2.10
N TYR A 233 19.17 7.80 2.34
CA TYR A 233 17.84 7.95 2.91
C TYR A 233 16.90 8.39 1.79
N TYR A 234 15.92 7.54 1.47
CA TYR A 234 14.97 7.75 0.38
C TYR A 234 13.61 8.19 0.93
N SER A 235 12.92 9.09 0.24
CA SER A 235 11.63 9.65 0.65
C SER A 235 10.45 9.04 -0.09
N TYR A 236 10.57 8.88 -1.40
CA TYR A 236 9.53 8.27 -2.21
C TYR A 236 10.08 7.59 -3.45
N LEU A 237 9.25 6.70 -3.97
CA LEU A 237 9.36 6.11 -5.30
C LEU A 237 8.03 6.35 -6.02
N LYS A 238 8.09 6.94 -7.21
CA LYS A 238 6.95 7.21 -8.04
C LYS A 238 7.11 6.52 -9.38
N ILE A 239 6.09 5.79 -9.79
CA ILE A 239 6.04 5.03 -11.03
C ILE A 239 4.89 5.58 -11.85
N THR A 240 5.15 6.09 -13.04
CA THR A 240 4.11 6.49 -13.98
C THR A 240 4.08 5.50 -15.13
N LEU A 241 3.00 4.75 -15.22
CA LEU A 241 2.75 3.78 -16.28
C LEU A 241 1.96 4.48 -17.39
N PRO A 242 2.44 4.52 -18.63
CA PRO A 242 1.69 5.09 -19.75
C PRO A 242 0.43 4.28 -20.05
N VAL A 243 -0.45 4.84 -20.87
CA VAL A 243 -1.62 4.14 -21.43
C VAL A 243 -1.17 2.82 -22.05
N VAL A 244 -1.89 1.74 -21.79
CA VAL A 244 -1.75 0.54 -22.63
C VAL A 244 -2.36 0.88 -23.97
N ALA A 245 -1.54 0.87 -25.04
CA ALA A 245 -2.07 1.03 -26.38
C ALA A 245 -3.22 0.03 -26.56
N SER A 246 -4.39 0.52 -26.90
CA SER A 246 -5.56 -0.33 -27.07
C SER A 246 -5.17 -1.51 -27.97
N LYS A 247 -5.28 -2.74 -27.43
CA LYS A 247 -5.18 -3.92 -28.27
C LYS A 247 -6.11 -3.68 -29.44
N PRO A 248 -5.64 -3.74 -30.70
CA PRO A 248 -6.52 -3.56 -31.84
C PRO A 248 -7.75 -4.43 -31.62
N ALA A 249 -8.94 -3.86 -31.67
CA ALA A 249 -10.17 -4.61 -31.49
C ALA A 249 -10.05 -5.84 -32.41
N GLY A 250 -9.99 -7.02 -31.83
CA GLY A 250 -9.85 -8.25 -32.59
C GLY A 250 -10.98 -8.25 -33.60
N LYS A 251 -10.66 -8.44 -34.89
CA LYS A 251 -11.70 -8.57 -35.90
C LYS A 251 -12.67 -9.62 -35.42
N THR A 252 -13.87 -9.23 -35.08
CA THR A 252 -14.96 -10.15 -34.76
C THR A 252 -15.22 -10.93 -36.01
N PHE A 253 -14.83 -12.18 -36.05
CA PHE A 253 -15.22 -13.05 -37.14
C PHE A 253 -16.71 -13.29 -37.00
N ASN A 254 -17.46 -12.72 -37.91
CA ASN A 254 -18.88 -12.98 -38.01
C ASN A 254 -19.06 -14.43 -38.46
N ASN A 255 -19.57 -15.28 -37.58
CA ASN A 255 -19.62 -16.72 -37.78
C ASN A 255 -20.73 -17.14 -38.79
N GLU A 256 -21.29 -16.18 -39.52
CA GLU A 256 -22.36 -16.43 -40.54
C GLU A 256 -21.83 -16.88 -41.92
N ALA A 257 -20.49 -16.84 -42.16
CA ALA A 257 -19.94 -17.34 -43.39
C ALA A 257 -19.27 -18.68 -43.10
N ALA A 258 -19.73 -19.73 -43.74
CA ALA A 258 -19.22 -21.10 -43.63
C ALA A 258 -17.78 -21.30 -44.22
N SER A 259 -17.02 -20.21 -44.39
CA SER A 259 -15.62 -20.27 -44.81
C SER A 259 -14.80 -19.15 -44.15
N VAL A 260 -13.78 -19.53 -43.36
CA VAL A 260 -12.72 -18.63 -42.93
C VAL A 260 -11.76 -18.49 -44.12
N VAL A 261 -11.88 -17.44 -44.89
CA VAL A 261 -10.88 -17.10 -45.91
C VAL A 261 -9.75 -16.38 -45.17
N PHE A 262 -8.66 -17.11 -44.91
CA PHE A 262 -7.41 -16.46 -44.57
C PHE A 262 -6.96 -15.71 -45.81
N ALA A 263 -6.97 -14.39 -45.80
CA ALA A 263 -6.35 -13.61 -46.86
C ALA A 263 -4.85 -13.86 -46.77
N MET A 264 -4.35 -14.73 -47.61
CA MET A 264 -2.90 -15.05 -47.74
C MET A 264 -2.05 -13.82 -48.05
N ASN A 265 -2.67 -12.69 -48.40
CA ASN A 265 -2.02 -11.41 -48.62
C ASN A 265 -1.35 -10.84 -47.38
N ASP A 266 -1.86 -11.14 -46.18
CA ASP A 266 -1.24 -10.64 -44.94
C ASP A 266 0.05 -11.40 -44.59
N ILE A 267 0.21 -12.63 -45.11
CA ILE A 267 1.42 -13.41 -44.89
C ILE A 267 2.53 -13.00 -45.89
N ASN A 268 2.15 -12.62 -47.10
CA ASN A 268 3.11 -12.24 -48.14
C ASN A 268 3.68 -10.82 -47.91
N ASN A 269 2.97 -9.94 -47.25
CA ASN A 269 3.48 -8.61 -46.91
C ASN A 269 4.47 -8.61 -45.72
N ALA A 270 4.44 -9.62 -44.89
CA ALA A 270 5.43 -9.78 -43.79
C ALA A 270 6.81 -10.21 -44.32
N SER A 271 6.87 -10.84 -45.50
CA SER A 271 8.11 -11.31 -46.10
C SER A 271 8.78 -10.30 -47.05
N ALA A 272 8.10 -9.20 -47.40
CA ALA A 272 8.60 -8.23 -48.38
C ALA A 272 9.36 -7.04 -47.72
N ASN A 273 9.41 -6.98 -46.39
CA ASN A 273 10.10 -5.93 -45.65
C ASN A 273 11.22 -6.46 -44.72
N SER A 274 11.84 -7.56 -45.07
CA SER A 274 13.06 -8.06 -44.43
C SER A 274 14.29 -7.83 -45.31
#